data_3f3040e86e24a085c5999a33e0934ee3
#
_entry.id   3f3040e86e24a085c5999a33e0934ee3
#
_cell.length_a   1.000
_cell.length_b   1.000
_cell.length_c   1.000
_cell.angle_alpha   90.00
_cell.angle_beta   90.00
_cell.angle_gamma   90.00
#
_symmetry.space_group_name_H-M   'P 1'
#
loop_
_entity.id
_entity.type
_entity.pdbx_description
1 polymer ?
#
loop_
_entity_poly.entity_id
_entity_poly.type
_entity_poly.pdbx_seq_one_letter_code
_entity_poly.pdbx_strand_id
1 'polypeptide(L)'
;MTYPRSSFGPAADVQPSPRFPELEQQTLAFWADDDTFRASIDQREGAPEWVFYDGPPFANGLPHYGHLLTGYAKDLFPRFQTMRGKKVDRVFGWDTHGLPAELEAMKQLGITEKSEIEAMGVATFNGKARSSVLEYTREWEDYVTRQARWVDFERGYKTLDTGYMESVLWAFKTL
;
A
#
# COMPACT_ATOMS: atom_id res chain seq x y z
N MET A 1 -7.78 -34.62 23.95
CA MET A 1 -8.39 -33.33 23.54
C MET A 1 -8.83 -33.51 22.11
N THR A 2 -10.13 -33.42 21.83
CA THR A 2 -10.65 -33.35 20.46
C THR A 2 -10.70 -31.91 20.03
N TYR A 3 -9.92 -31.54 19.06
CA TYR A 3 -10.02 -30.20 18.48
C TYR A 3 -11.41 -30.01 17.82
N PRO A 4 -12.06 -28.85 17.96
CA PRO A 4 -13.31 -28.58 17.28
C PRO A 4 -13.09 -28.70 15.78
N ARG A 5 -13.94 -29.47 15.10
CA ARG A 5 -13.93 -29.56 13.65
C ARG A 5 -14.50 -28.23 13.11
N SER A 6 -13.86 -27.68 12.09
CA SER A 6 -14.39 -26.52 11.37
C SER A 6 -15.82 -26.83 10.89
N SER A 7 -16.74 -25.92 11.19
CA SER A 7 -18.12 -25.98 10.67
C SER A 7 -18.26 -25.31 9.30
N PHE A 8 -17.17 -24.78 8.75
CA PHE A 8 -17.16 -24.12 7.45
C PHE A 8 -16.83 -25.11 6.34
N GLY A 9 -17.82 -25.35 5.47
CA GLY A 9 -17.70 -26.19 4.30
C GLY A 9 -17.65 -27.68 4.57
N PRO A 10 -17.57 -28.49 3.54
CA PRO A 10 -17.31 -29.92 3.66
C PRO A 10 -15.91 -30.12 4.22
N ALA A 11 -15.81 -30.16 5.55
CA ALA A 11 -14.59 -30.50 6.29
C ALA A 11 -14.06 -31.88 5.95
N ALA A 12 -14.57 -32.44 4.89
CA ALA A 12 -14.40 -33.81 4.57
C ALA A 12 -13.03 -34.11 4.02
N ASP A 13 -12.47 -33.29 3.17
CA ASP A 13 -11.27 -33.69 2.45
C ASP A 13 -10.23 -32.57 2.44
N VAL A 14 -9.41 -32.52 3.48
CA VAL A 14 -8.12 -31.82 3.38
C VAL A 14 -7.35 -32.50 2.26
N GLN A 15 -7.25 -31.82 1.14
CA GLN A 15 -6.50 -32.31 0.00
C GLN A 15 -5.04 -32.52 0.41
N PRO A 16 -4.43 -33.66 0.12
CA PRO A 16 -3.04 -33.92 0.49
C PRO A 16 -2.03 -32.98 -0.18
N SER A 17 -2.43 -32.33 -1.26
CA SER A 17 -1.65 -31.32 -1.98
C SER A 17 -2.55 -30.16 -2.37
N PRO A 18 -2.83 -29.20 -1.46
CA PRO A 18 -3.67 -28.06 -1.77
C PRO A 18 -3.00 -27.18 -2.82
N ARG A 19 -3.80 -26.70 -3.77
CA ARG A 19 -3.35 -25.74 -4.77
C ARG A 19 -3.46 -24.33 -4.16
N PHE A 20 -2.40 -23.90 -3.48
CA PHE A 20 -2.38 -22.64 -2.75
C PHE A 20 -2.79 -21.42 -3.61
N PRO A 21 -2.33 -21.26 -4.87
CA PRO A 21 -2.74 -20.11 -5.67
C PRO A 21 -4.24 -19.98 -5.86
N GLU A 22 -4.94 -21.10 -6.10
CA GLU A 22 -6.40 -21.10 -6.27
C GLU A 22 -7.12 -20.85 -4.93
N LEU A 23 -6.64 -21.44 -3.85
CA LEU A 23 -7.17 -21.21 -2.51
C LEU A 23 -7.05 -19.75 -2.09
N GLU A 24 -5.91 -19.14 -2.37
CA GLU A 24 -5.66 -17.72 -2.10
C GLU A 24 -6.59 -16.82 -2.91
N GLN A 25 -6.77 -17.09 -4.21
CA GLN A 25 -7.69 -16.35 -5.06
C GLN A 25 -9.14 -16.45 -4.60
N GLN A 26 -9.58 -17.65 -4.19
CA GLN A 26 -10.92 -17.86 -3.62
C GLN A 26 -11.09 -17.06 -2.32
N THR A 27 -10.07 -17.03 -1.48
CA THR A 27 -10.10 -16.27 -0.22
C THR A 27 -10.17 -14.76 -0.49
N LEU A 28 -9.40 -14.26 -1.45
CA LEU A 28 -9.44 -12.85 -1.84
C LEU A 28 -10.80 -12.45 -2.41
N ALA A 29 -11.40 -13.30 -3.24
CA ALA A 29 -12.74 -13.08 -3.77
C ALA A 29 -13.80 -13.04 -2.64
N PHE A 30 -13.72 -13.99 -1.70
CA PHE A 30 -14.60 -13.99 -0.52
C PHE A 30 -14.45 -12.70 0.31
N TRP A 31 -13.23 -12.25 0.56
CA TRP A 31 -13.01 -11.02 1.33
C TRP A 31 -13.52 -9.76 0.63
N ALA A 32 -13.46 -9.75 -0.70
CA ALA A 32 -14.01 -8.65 -1.49
C ALA A 32 -15.55 -8.63 -1.45
N ASP A 33 -16.19 -9.78 -1.60
CA ASP A 33 -17.66 -9.91 -1.57
C ASP A 33 -18.26 -9.64 -0.17
N ASP A 34 -17.53 -10.04 0.88
CA ASP A 34 -17.94 -9.89 2.29
C ASP A 34 -17.52 -8.55 2.90
N ASP A 35 -16.76 -7.74 2.18
CA ASP A 35 -16.11 -6.51 2.68
C ASP A 35 -15.37 -6.74 4.01
N THR A 36 -14.69 -7.88 4.12
CA THR A 36 -14.11 -8.39 5.37
C THR A 36 -13.15 -7.40 6.02
N PHE A 37 -12.33 -6.71 5.21
CA PHE A 37 -11.39 -5.71 5.74
C PHE A 37 -12.13 -4.55 6.38
N ARG A 38 -13.12 -3.97 5.71
CA ARG A 38 -13.93 -2.87 6.24
C ARG A 38 -14.68 -3.30 7.50
N ALA A 39 -15.34 -4.44 7.43
CA ALA A 39 -16.04 -5.03 8.57
C ALA A 39 -15.13 -5.22 9.79
N SER A 40 -13.84 -5.56 9.57
CA SER A 40 -12.85 -5.70 10.65
C SER A 40 -12.55 -4.38 11.38
N ILE A 41 -12.73 -3.24 10.73
CA ILE A 41 -12.60 -1.90 11.32
C ILE A 41 -13.90 -1.50 12.00
N ASP A 42 -15.02 -1.61 11.29
CA ASP A 42 -16.34 -1.15 11.76
C ASP A 42 -16.83 -1.88 13.01
N GLN A 43 -16.58 -3.19 13.11
CA GLN A 43 -16.85 -4.00 14.31
C GLN A 43 -16.08 -3.56 15.56
N ARG A 44 -15.07 -2.74 15.40
CA ARG A 44 -14.19 -2.22 16.47
C ARG A 44 -14.38 -0.73 16.71
N GLU A 45 -15.51 -0.19 16.26
CA GLU A 45 -15.86 1.20 16.58
C GLU A 45 -15.96 1.37 18.10
N GLY A 46 -15.27 2.38 18.63
CA GLY A 46 -15.17 2.61 20.09
C GLY A 46 -14.12 1.72 20.82
N ALA A 47 -13.51 0.76 20.15
CA ALA A 47 -12.38 0.02 20.74
C ALA A 47 -11.11 0.89 20.80
N PRO A 48 -10.15 0.55 21.67
CA PRO A 48 -8.88 1.27 21.72
C PRO A 48 -8.17 1.25 20.37
N GLU A 49 -7.78 2.42 19.87
CA GLU A 49 -7.05 2.55 18.63
C GLU A 49 -5.61 2.04 18.77
N TRP A 50 -5.11 1.44 17.69
CA TRP A 50 -3.70 1.17 17.51
C TRP A 50 -3.25 1.80 16.20
N VAL A 51 -2.48 2.88 16.34
CA VAL A 51 -2.02 3.68 15.21
C VAL A 51 -0.87 2.97 14.50
N PHE A 52 -0.98 2.85 13.21
CA PHE A 52 0.06 2.29 12.35
C PHE A 52 0.40 3.26 11.21
N TYR A 53 1.65 3.70 11.21
CA TYR A 53 2.19 4.50 10.11
C TYR A 53 2.98 3.61 9.15
N ASP A 54 2.72 3.78 7.87
CA ASP A 54 3.41 3.08 6.80
C ASP A 54 4.36 4.02 6.08
N GLY A 55 5.57 3.54 5.76
CA GLY A 55 6.49 4.23 4.86
C GLY A 55 6.01 4.03 3.42
N PRO A 56 5.66 5.11 2.69
CA PRO A 56 5.08 4.99 1.37
C PRO A 56 6.13 4.58 0.34
N PRO A 57 5.79 3.68 -0.62
CA PRO A 57 6.66 3.37 -1.73
C PRO A 57 6.57 4.44 -2.83
N PHE A 58 7.58 4.47 -3.70
CA PHE A 58 7.51 5.14 -5.00
C PHE A 58 6.70 4.30 -5.98
N ALA A 59 5.80 4.92 -6.72
CA ALA A 59 5.02 4.26 -7.79
C ALA A 59 5.62 4.50 -9.20
N ASN A 60 6.89 4.85 -9.29
CA ASN A 60 7.62 5.06 -10.54
C ASN A 60 8.37 3.82 -11.03
N GLY A 61 8.13 2.67 -10.41
CA GLY A 61 8.66 1.37 -10.78
C GLY A 61 7.83 0.23 -10.23
N LEU A 62 8.00 -0.97 -10.80
CA LEU A 62 7.29 -2.18 -10.37
C LEU A 62 7.79 -2.65 -8.99
N PRO A 63 6.91 -3.28 -8.18
CA PRO A 63 7.32 -3.89 -6.92
C PRO A 63 8.30 -5.05 -7.14
N HIS A 64 9.14 -5.30 -6.15
CA HIS A 64 10.13 -6.38 -6.16
C HIS A 64 10.11 -7.15 -4.83
N TYR A 65 10.91 -8.22 -4.71
CA TYR A 65 10.92 -9.10 -3.53
C TYR A 65 11.19 -8.39 -2.20
N GLY A 66 11.96 -7.30 -2.19
CA GLY A 66 12.14 -6.49 -0.99
C GLY A 66 10.83 -5.88 -0.49
N HIS A 67 9.98 -5.44 -1.41
CA HIS A 67 8.64 -4.95 -1.10
C HIS A 67 7.71 -6.07 -0.61
N LEU A 68 7.87 -7.31 -1.11
CA LEU A 68 7.12 -8.47 -0.62
C LEU A 68 7.37 -8.72 0.87
N LEU A 69 8.63 -8.75 1.28
CA LEU A 69 9.03 -8.97 2.67
C LEU A 69 8.49 -7.86 3.59
N THR A 70 8.71 -6.60 3.21
CA THR A 70 8.24 -5.46 4.00
C THR A 70 6.71 -5.39 4.04
N GLY A 71 6.02 -5.66 2.92
CA GLY A 71 4.56 -5.72 2.83
C GLY A 71 3.97 -6.77 3.75
N TYR A 72 4.60 -7.93 3.85
CA TYR A 72 4.20 -8.99 4.77
C TYR A 72 4.29 -8.54 6.24
N ALA A 73 5.40 -7.93 6.63
CA ALA A 73 5.56 -7.40 7.98
C ALA A 73 4.54 -6.28 8.28
N LYS A 74 4.30 -5.39 7.32
CA LYS A 74 3.32 -4.30 7.42
C LYS A 74 1.87 -4.77 7.54
N ASP A 75 1.54 -5.98 7.12
CA ASP A 75 0.22 -6.59 7.36
C ASP A 75 0.16 -7.36 8.67
N LEU A 76 1.22 -8.10 9.01
CA LEU A 76 1.26 -8.96 10.18
C LEU A 76 0.97 -8.22 11.48
N PHE A 77 1.64 -7.10 11.74
CA PHE A 77 1.46 -6.36 12.99
C PHE A 77 0.07 -5.72 13.13
N PRO A 78 -0.46 -5.00 12.13
CA PRO A 78 -1.83 -4.48 12.18
C PRO A 78 -2.88 -5.59 12.29
N ARG A 79 -2.73 -6.69 11.56
CA ARG A 79 -3.64 -7.84 11.62
C ARG A 79 -3.65 -8.47 13.00
N PHE A 80 -2.47 -8.66 13.61
CA PHE A 80 -2.35 -9.15 14.97
C PHE A 80 -3.06 -8.24 15.98
N GLN A 81 -2.89 -6.93 15.88
CA GLN A 81 -3.57 -5.98 16.77
C GLN A 81 -5.08 -5.96 16.55
N THR A 82 -5.54 -6.11 15.32
CA THR A 82 -6.96 -6.29 15.00
C THR A 82 -7.51 -7.55 15.67
N MET A 83 -6.79 -8.67 15.61
CA MET A 83 -7.18 -9.92 16.30
C MET A 83 -7.22 -9.76 17.82
N ARG A 84 -6.44 -8.84 18.38
CA ARG A 84 -6.47 -8.48 19.80
C ARG A 84 -7.58 -7.49 20.18
N GLY A 85 -8.49 -7.18 19.25
CA GLY A 85 -9.63 -6.31 19.47
C GLY A 85 -9.33 -4.81 19.35
N LYS A 86 -8.18 -4.42 18.80
CA LYS A 86 -7.86 -3.02 18.55
C LYS A 86 -8.49 -2.54 17.25
N LYS A 87 -8.95 -1.28 17.23
CA LYS A 87 -9.29 -0.61 15.97
C LYS A 87 -7.98 -0.18 15.29
N VAL A 88 -7.77 -0.66 14.07
CA VAL A 88 -6.53 -0.41 13.31
C VAL A 88 -6.90 0.10 11.93
N ASP A 89 -6.85 1.40 11.76
CA ASP A 89 -6.93 2.03 10.44
C ASP A 89 -5.61 1.82 9.69
N ARG A 90 -5.71 1.49 8.40
CA ARG A 90 -4.57 1.18 7.55
C ARG A 90 -4.77 1.88 6.22
N VAL A 91 -4.01 2.94 6.01
CA VAL A 91 -4.09 3.76 4.81
C VAL A 91 -2.80 3.59 4.01
N PHE A 92 -2.92 3.41 2.70
CA PHE A 92 -1.77 3.36 1.81
C PHE A 92 -1.25 4.77 1.52
N GLY A 93 0.03 4.91 1.27
CA GLY A 93 0.64 6.17 0.88
C GLY A 93 1.55 6.02 -0.33
N TRP A 94 1.79 7.14 -1.02
CA TRP A 94 2.69 7.20 -2.17
C TRP A 94 3.78 8.24 -1.93
N ASP A 95 5.04 7.80 -2.03
CA ASP A 95 6.15 8.72 -2.10
C ASP A 95 6.29 9.23 -3.53
N THR A 96 6.20 10.54 -3.69
CA THR A 96 6.10 11.18 -5.01
C THR A 96 7.12 12.30 -5.20
N HIS A 97 8.08 12.39 -4.29
CA HIS A 97 9.10 13.44 -4.29
C HIS A 97 10.52 12.89 -4.29
N GLY A 98 11.47 13.79 -4.56
CA GLY A 98 12.89 13.55 -4.39
C GLY A 98 13.55 12.87 -5.58
N LEU A 99 14.80 12.46 -5.34
CA LEU A 99 15.71 11.98 -6.37
C LEU A 99 15.18 10.82 -7.24
N PRO A 100 14.47 9.81 -6.71
CA PRO A 100 13.95 8.74 -7.56
C PRO A 100 12.92 9.22 -8.59
N ALA A 101 12.07 10.18 -8.23
CA ALA A 101 11.10 10.77 -9.16
C ALA A 101 11.80 11.62 -10.24
N GLU A 102 12.81 12.39 -9.83
CA GLU A 102 13.62 13.21 -10.72
C GLU A 102 14.40 12.35 -11.72
N LEU A 103 15.09 11.32 -11.25
CA LEU A 103 15.88 10.41 -12.10
C LEU A 103 15.00 9.67 -13.13
N GLU A 104 13.81 9.23 -12.75
CA GLU A 104 12.90 8.58 -13.69
C GLU A 104 12.39 9.58 -14.74
N ALA A 105 12.04 10.81 -14.34
CA ALA A 105 11.66 11.84 -15.28
C ALA A 105 12.81 12.21 -16.26
N MET A 106 14.04 12.32 -15.76
CA MET A 106 15.23 12.54 -16.60
C MET A 106 15.42 11.42 -17.61
N LYS A 107 15.32 10.16 -17.15
CA LYS A 107 15.44 8.97 -18.00
C LYS A 107 14.37 8.95 -19.11
N GLN A 108 13.11 9.24 -18.77
CA GLN A 108 12.02 9.30 -19.75
C GLN A 108 12.18 10.42 -20.77
N LEU A 109 12.84 11.52 -20.40
CA LEU A 109 13.11 12.65 -21.27
C LEU A 109 14.45 12.53 -22.02
N GLY A 110 15.27 11.53 -21.70
CA GLY A 110 16.62 11.38 -22.26
C GLY A 110 17.61 12.44 -21.78
N ILE A 111 17.35 13.05 -20.63
CA ILE A 111 18.18 14.10 -20.02
C ILE A 111 19.29 13.43 -19.21
N THR A 112 20.52 13.88 -19.40
CA THR A 112 21.70 13.41 -18.65
C THR A 112 22.32 14.47 -17.77
N GLU A 113 22.14 15.75 -18.12
CA GLU A 113 22.77 16.86 -17.44
C GLU A 113 21.74 17.83 -16.86
N LYS A 114 22.01 18.37 -15.68
CA LYS A 114 21.12 19.32 -15.00
C LYS A 114 20.85 20.59 -15.82
N SER A 115 21.82 21.04 -16.60
CA SER A 115 21.69 22.18 -17.49
C SER A 115 20.60 22.03 -18.55
N GLU A 116 20.30 20.78 -18.94
CA GLU A 116 19.20 20.49 -19.89
C GLU A 116 17.83 20.70 -19.24
N ILE A 117 17.71 20.45 -17.93
CA ILE A 117 16.48 20.77 -17.16
C ILE A 117 16.26 22.29 -17.13
N GLU A 118 17.34 23.05 -16.88
CA GLU A 118 17.28 24.51 -16.86
C GLU A 118 16.89 25.07 -18.24
N ALA A 119 17.46 24.51 -19.31
CA ALA A 119 17.14 24.90 -20.69
C ALA A 119 15.70 24.58 -21.09
N MET A 120 15.16 23.44 -20.64
CA MET A 120 13.76 23.04 -20.85
C MET A 120 12.79 23.91 -20.04
N GLY A 121 13.22 24.40 -18.91
CA GLY A 121 12.42 25.11 -17.90
C GLY A 121 11.92 24.18 -16.79
N VAL A 122 12.20 24.58 -15.56
CA VAL A 122 11.88 23.80 -14.34
C VAL A 122 10.39 23.43 -14.25
N ALA A 123 9.49 24.33 -14.64
CA ALA A 123 8.05 24.08 -14.62
C ALA A 123 7.65 22.94 -15.56
N THR A 124 8.23 22.88 -16.75
CA THR A 124 7.99 21.80 -17.73
C THR A 124 8.50 20.48 -17.20
N PHE A 125 9.71 20.45 -16.65
CA PHE A 125 10.30 19.26 -16.05
C PHE A 125 9.46 18.75 -14.87
N ASN A 126 9.06 19.64 -13.96
CA ASN A 126 8.21 19.27 -12.83
C ASN A 126 6.83 18.75 -13.27
N GLY A 127 6.27 19.32 -14.35
CA GLY A 127 5.03 18.80 -14.97
C GLY A 127 5.18 17.35 -15.43
N LYS A 128 6.32 17.04 -16.08
CA LYS A 128 6.63 15.66 -16.51
C LYS A 128 6.84 14.73 -15.33
N ALA A 129 7.63 15.14 -14.33
CA ALA A 129 7.83 14.35 -13.11
C ALA A 129 6.47 14.04 -12.42
N ARG A 130 5.63 15.08 -12.24
CA ARG A 130 4.29 14.91 -11.64
C ARG A 130 3.41 13.92 -12.41
N SER A 131 3.47 13.90 -13.73
CA SER A 131 2.67 12.97 -14.55
C SER A 131 3.14 11.51 -14.48
N SER A 132 4.43 11.29 -14.19
CA SER A 132 5.05 9.95 -14.20
C SER A 132 5.12 9.28 -12.83
N VAL A 133 5.09 10.04 -11.72
CA VAL A 133 5.31 9.46 -10.37
C VAL A 133 4.23 8.50 -9.90
N LEU A 134 3.06 8.45 -10.55
CA LEU A 134 1.94 7.56 -10.22
C LEU A 134 1.68 6.52 -11.32
N GLU A 135 2.64 6.32 -12.21
CA GLU A 135 2.47 5.47 -13.39
C GLU A 135 2.10 4.03 -13.06
N TYR A 136 2.69 3.47 -12.00
CA TYR A 136 2.51 2.05 -11.61
C TYR A 136 1.60 1.85 -10.40
N THR A 137 0.76 2.82 -10.06
CA THR A 137 -0.12 2.72 -8.87
C THR A 137 -1.07 1.52 -8.95
N ARG A 138 -1.58 1.20 -10.15
CA ARG A 138 -2.48 0.06 -10.36
C ARG A 138 -1.76 -1.28 -10.16
N GLU A 139 -0.57 -1.42 -10.71
CA GLU A 139 0.25 -2.63 -10.56
C GLU A 139 0.64 -2.86 -9.10
N TRP A 140 0.89 -1.77 -8.37
CA TRP A 140 1.13 -1.83 -6.94
C TRP A 140 -0.10 -2.27 -6.15
N GLU A 141 -1.28 -1.75 -6.49
CA GLU A 141 -2.54 -2.14 -5.87
C GLU A 141 -2.83 -3.62 -6.10
N ASP A 142 -2.70 -4.08 -7.35
CA ASP A 142 -2.85 -5.49 -7.71
C ASP A 142 -1.87 -6.39 -6.94
N TYR A 143 -0.61 -5.96 -6.83
CA TYR A 143 0.43 -6.69 -6.09
C TYR A 143 0.14 -6.76 -4.58
N VAL A 144 -0.19 -5.65 -3.95
CA VAL A 144 -0.50 -5.59 -2.51
C VAL A 144 -1.76 -6.38 -2.19
N THR A 145 -2.78 -6.30 -3.03
CA THR A 145 -4.01 -7.09 -2.92
C THR A 145 -3.71 -8.58 -3.06
N ARG A 146 -2.87 -8.95 -4.03
CA ARG A 146 -2.45 -10.36 -4.21
C ARG A 146 -1.66 -10.91 -3.02
N GLN A 147 -0.95 -10.06 -2.28
CA GLN A 147 -0.31 -10.43 -1.01
C GLN A 147 -1.32 -10.64 0.13
N ALA A 148 -2.59 -10.43 -0.09
CA ALA A 148 -3.65 -10.45 0.93
C ALA A 148 -3.46 -9.39 2.04
N ARG A 149 -2.73 -8.32 1.74
CA ARG A 149 -2.52 -7.21 2.66
C ARG A 149 -3.78 -6.34 2.75
N TRP A 150 -4.26 -6.13 3.96
CA TRP A 150 -5.41 -5.27 4.23
C TRP A 150 -4.97 -3.81 4.38
N VAL A 151 -5.32 -2.99 3.41
CA VAL A 151 -5.00 -1.56 3.39
C VAL A 151 -5.99 -0.80 2.51
N ASP A 152 -6.30 0.43 2.89
CA ASP A 152 -7.21 1.31 2.17
C ASP A 152 -6.39 2.15 1.16
N PHE A 153 -6.65 1.94 -0.11
CA PHE A 153 -6.05 2.72 -1.20
C PHE A 153 -6.85 3.98 -1.53
N GLU A 154 -8.16 3.99 -1.29
CA GLU A 154 -9.04 5.10 -1.65
C GLU A 154 -8.75 6.35 -0.82
N ARG A 155 -8.52 6.16 0.49
CA ARG A 155 -8.10 7.23 1.39
C ARG A 155 -6.60 7.48 1.37
N GLY A 156 -5.90 6.87 0.41
CA GLY A 156 -4.45 6.97 0.26
C GLY A 156 -3.97 8.41 0.13
N TYR A 157 -2.86 8.72 0.78
CA TYR A 157 -2.20 10.03 0.66
C TYR A 157 -1.05 9.99 -0.35
N LYS A 158 -0.74 11.12 -0.92
CA LYS A 158 0.42 11.32 -1.79
C LYS A 158 1.25 12.46 -1.23
N THR A 159 2.55 12.28 -1.16
CA THR A 159 3.43 13.33 -0.63
C THR A 159 3.40 14.61 -1.48
N LEU A 160 2.93 14.54 -2.74
CA LEU A 160 2.69 15.71 -3.62
C LEU A 160 1.40 16.46 -3.32
N ASP A 161 0.52 15.95 -2.46
CA ASP A 161 -0.73 16.62 -2.12
C ASP A 161 -0.45 17.88 -1.29
N THR A 162 -1.18 18.95 -1.57
CA THR A 162 -0.97 20.24 -0.92
C THR A 162 -1.08 20.14 0.61
N GLY A 163 -2.08 19.40 1.11
CA GLY A 163 -2.26 19.21 2.55
C GLY A 163 -1.11 18.46 3.22
N TYR A 164 -0.48 17.52 2.50
CA TYR A 164 0.73 16.87 2.99
C TYR A 164 1.90 17.86 3.06
N MET A 165 2.12 18.62 1.99
CA MET A 165 3.18 19.63 1.95
C MET A 165 3.01 20.72 3.01
N GLU A 166 1.77 21.18 3.25
CA GLU A 166 1.47 22.10 4.35
C GLU A 166 1.85 21.53 5.71
N SER A 167 1.55 20.26 5.96
CA SER A 167 1.89 19.58 7.20
C SER A 167 3.41 19.51 7.39
N VAL A 168 4.17 19.22 6.34
CA VAL A 168 5.64 19.21 6.37
C VAL A 168 6.19 20.60 6.67
N LEU A 169 5.68 21.64 6.00
CA LEU A 169 6.10 23.02 6.25
C LEU A 169 5.74 23.49 7.65
N TRP A 170 4.57 23.09 8.15
CA TRP A 170 4.17 23.37 9.54
C TRP A 170 5.12 22.74 10.55
N ALA A 171 5.45 21.45 10.34
CA ALA A 171 6.40 20.76 11.21
C ALA A 171 7.77 21.44 11.20
N PHE A 172 8.29 21.78 10.03
CA PHE A 172 9.57 22.50 9.90
C PHE A 172 9.56 23.85 10.61
N LYS A 173 8.46 24.61 10.47
CA LYS A 173 8.31 25.91 11.15
C LYS A 173 8.25 25.77 12.68
N THR A 174 7.72 24.64 13.17
CA THR A 174 7.49 24.41 14.61
C THR A 174 8.76 23.94 15.31
N LEU A 175 9.61 23.19 14.64
CA LEU A 175 10.89 22.70 15.13
C LEU A 175 11.99 23.77 15.10
#